data_c95449d931682a9a2aab2335a790c4fe
#
_entry.id   c95449d931682a9a2aab2335a790c4fe
#
_cell.length_a   1.000
_cell.length_b   1.000
_cell.length_c   1.000
_cell.angle_alpha   90.00
_cell.angle_beta   90.00
_cell.angle_gamma   90.00
#
_symmetry.space_group_name_H-M   'P 1'
#
loop_
_entity.id
_entity.type
_entity.pdbx_description
1 polymer ?
#
loop_
_entity_poly.entity_id
_entity_poly.type
_entity_poly.pdbx_seq_one_letter_code
_entity_poly.pdbx_strand_id
1 'polypeptide(L)'
;MLQMKEVTVGAIGTCCYILWDDARTDCVVIDPGDEPERIRKAADGRTIAAILLTHGHFDHIGAVRALMTPETELVIHVQDAPMLSNPQENASFLMGAPVTAPEATKLVHEGDTVTAAGLTFTVLHTPGHTAGSVCYQIGEKLFTLSLIHISEP
;
A
#
# COMPACT_ATOMS: atom_id res chain seq x y z
N MET A 1 6.43 9.62 -17.60
CA MET A 1 5.62 8.43 -17.96
C MET A 1 5.57 7.49 -16.76
N LEU A 2 4.40 6.99 -16.46
CA LEU A 2 4.20 6.09 -15.31
C LEU A 2 4.86 4.73 -15.56
N GLN A 3 5.63 4.28 -14.59
CA GLN A 3 6.23 2.96 -14.57
C GLN A 3 5.70 2.19 -13.37
N MET A 4 5.69 0.87 -13.47
CA MET A 4 5.16 0.02 -12.40
C MET A 4 5.96 -1.28 -12.34
N LYS A 5 6.16 -1.79 -11.12
CA LYS A 5 6.76 -3.10 -10.90
C LYS A 5 5.96 -3.83 -9.83
N GLU A 6 5.69 -5.11 -10.05
CA GLU A 6 5.00 -5.95 -9.09
C GLU A 6 6.01 -6.86 -8.40
N VAL A 7 5.91 -6.98 -7.08
CA VAL A 7 6.75 -7.86 -6.27
C VAL A 7 5.84 -8.70 -5.39
N THR A 8 5.88 -10.00 -5.56
CA THR A 8 5.13 -10.91 -4.69
C THR A 8 5.95 -11.17 -3.43
N VAL A 9 5.37 -10.92 -2.26
CA VAL A 9 6.09 -10.97 -0.99
C VAL A 9 5.35 -11.83 0.03
N GLY A 10 6.13 -12.40 0.95
CA GLY A 10 5.61 -13.16 2.08
C GLY A 10 5.14 -14.55 1.74
N ALA A 11 4.83 -15.32 2.81
CA ALA A 11 4.42 -16.72 2.67
C ALA A 11 3.06 -16.86 2.00
N ILE A 12 2.20 -15.84 2.10
CA ILE A 12 0.87 -15.85 1.51
C ILE A 12 0.90 -15.41 0.05
N GLY A 13 1.98 -14.75 -0.39
CA GLY A 13 2.11 -14.32 -1.77
C GLY A 13 1.36 -13.03 -2.06
N THR A 14 1.48 -12.06 -1.16
CA THR A 14 0.84 -10.75 -1.35
C THR A 14 1.53 -9.96 -2.46
N CYS A 15 0.72 -9.36 -3.32
CA CYS A 15 1.26 -8.52 -4.39
C CYS A 15 1.52 -7.12 -3.87
N CYS A 16 2.78 -6.70 -3.94
CA CYS A 16 3.21 -5.35 -3.63
C CYS A 16 3.52 -4.64 -4.95
N TYR A 17 3.08 -3.40 -5.08
CA TYR A 17 3.30 -2.63 -6.31
C TYR A 17 4.15 -1.42 -6.01
N ILE A 18 5.14 -1.16 -6.88
CA ILE A 18 5.96 0.03 -6.83
C ILE A 18 5.69 0.82 -8.10
N LEU A 19 5.29 2.09 -7.94
CA LEU A 19 4.98 2.97 -9.05
C LEU A 19 5.86 4.21 -9.01
N TRP A 20 6.32 4.64 -10.17
CA TRP A 20 7.13 5.85 -10.25
C TRP A 20 6.95 6.50 -11.62
N ASP A 21 7.28 7.80 -11.66
CA ASP A 21 7.40 8.54 -12.90
C ASP A 21 8.88 8.53 -13.27
N ASP A 22 9.22 8.12 -14.50
CA ASP A 22 10.62 7.96 -14.89
C ASP A 22 11.37 9.30 -14.94
N ALA A 23 10.69 10.43 -14.83
CA ALA A 23 11.32 11.74 -14.72
C ALA A 23 11.66 12.12 -13.27
N ARG A 24 11.34 11.28 -12.29
CA ARG A 24 11.52 11.59 -10.87
C ARG A 24 12.37 10.52 -10.19
N THR A 25 12.84 10.85 -8.98
CA THR A 25 13.68 9.94 -8.18
C THR A 25 12.95 9.38 -6.97
N ASP A 26 11.63 9.58 -6.89
CA ASP A 26 10.81 9.04 -5.81
C ASP A 26 9.76 8.08 -6.38
N CYS A 27 9.09 7.36 -5.48
CA CYS A 27 8.11 6.34 -5.86
C CYS A 27 7.00 6.22 -4.83
N VAL A 28 5.96 5.47 -5.19
CA VAL A 28 4.85 5.11 -4.31
C VAL A 28 4.83 3.58 -4.22
N VAL A 29 4.62 3.06 -3.01
CA VAL A 29 4.54 1.63 -2.76
C VAL A 29 3.13 1.29 -2.28
N ILE A 30 2.51 0.27 -2.85
CA ILE A 30 1.18 -0.19 -2.46
C ILE A 30 1.31 -1.57 -1.82
N ASP A 31 0.79 -1.72 -0.61
CA ASP A 31 0.70 -2.97 0.14
C ASP A 31 2.03 -3.69 0.32
N PRO A 32 3.00 -3.08 1.01
CA PRO A 32 4.28 -3.73 1.30
C PRO A 32 4.11 -4.75 2.43
N GLY A 33 3.68 -5.96 2.06
CA GLY A 33 3.26 -6.95 3.04
C GLY A 33 4.38 -7.67 3.78
N ASP A 34 5.57 -7.76 3.21
CA ASP A 34 6.68 -8.48 3.80
C ASP A 34 7.94 -8.22 2.97
N GLU A 35 9.08 -8.73 3.43
CA GLU A 35 10.34 -8.73 2.68
C GLU A 35 10.78 -7.33 2.23
N PRO A 36 11.01 -6.41 3.17
CA PRO A 36 11.30 -5.02 2.82
C PRO A 36 12.53 -4.86 1.92
N GLU A 37 13.52 -5.74 2.02
CA GLU A 37 14.72 -5.62 1.19
C GLU A 37 14.42 -5.90 -0.28
N ARG A 38 13.51 -6.84 -0.56
CA ARG A 38 13.09 -7.08 -1.94
C ARG A 38 12.35 -5.87 -2.51
N ILE A 39 11.55 -5.21 -1.67
CA ILE A 39 10.83 -4.01 -2.07
C ILE A 39 11.81 -2.87 -2.32
N ARG A 40 12.80 -2.69 -1.44
CA ARG A 40 13.83 -1.65 -1.64
C ARG A 40 14.59 -1.88 -2.94
N LYS A 41 14.94 -3.13 -3.22
CA LYS A 41 15.64 -3.47 -4.45
C LYS A 41 14.79 -3.13 -5.68
N ALA A 42 13.50 -3.42 -5.61
CA ALA A 42 12.59 -3.10 -6.71
C ALA A 42 12.42 -1.59 -6.88
N ALA A 43 12.49 -0.83 -5.78
CA ALA A 43 12.43 0.63 -5.82
C ALA A 43 13.69 1.25 -6.44
N ASP A 44 14.77 0.49 -6.50
CA ASP A 44 15.99 0.83 -7.24
C ASP A 44 16.55 2.20 -6.84
N GLY A 45 16.70 2.41 -5.53
CA GLY A 45 17.28 3.65 -5.00
C GLY A 45 16.32 4.83 -4.93
N ARG A 46 15.06 4.66 -5.34
CA ARG A 46 14.08 5.74 -5.25
C ARG A 46 13.62 5.93 -3.81
N THR A 47 13.37 7.19 -3.46
CA THR A 47 12.79 7.52 -2.17
C THR A 47 11.31 7.13 -2.16
N ILE A 48 10.87 6.43 -1.11
CA ILE A 48 9.45 6.08 -0.99
C ILE A 48 8.70 7.28 -0.42
N ALA A 49 7.98 7.99 -1.28
CA ALA A 49 7.25 9.18 -0.90
C ALA A 49 5.96 8.85 -0.15
N ALA A 50 5.34 7.72 -0.48
CA ALA A 50 4.11 7.30 0.17
C ALA A 50 3.95 5.80 0.10
N ILE A 51 3.32 5.24 1.12
CA ILE A 51 2.86 3.85 1.17
C ILE A 51 1.34 3.92 1.21
N LEU A 52 0.68 3.30 0.23
CA LEU A 52 -0.78 3.25 0.15
C LEU A 52 -1.23 1.85 0.51
N LEU A 53 -2.12 1.75 1.49
CA LEU A 53 -2.64 0.45 1.94
C LEU A 53 -4.06 0.26 1.45
N THR A 54 -4.33 -0.87 0.81
CA THR A 54 -5.69 -1.21 0.39
C THR A 54 -6.53 -1.62 1.58
N HIS A 55 -5.90 -2.20 2.60
CA HIS A 55 -6.57 -2.54 3.86
C HIS A 55 -5.49 -2.85 4.90
N GLY A 56 -5.92 -3.16 6.13
CA GLY A 56 -5.00 -3.25 7.26
C GLY A 56 -4.64 -4.66 7.73
N HIS A 57 -4.93 -5.72 6.97
CA HIS A 57 -4.54 -7.07 7.36
C HIS A 57 -3.02 -7.22 7.32
N PHE A 58 -2.51 -8.14 8.17
CA PHE A 58 -1.07 -8.28 8.42
C PHE A 58 -0.24 -8.54 7.16
N ASP A 59 -0.80 -9.28 6.20
CA ASP A 59 -0.08 -9.66 4.98
C ASP A 59 0.10 -8.51 4.00
N HIS A 60 -0.49 -7.35 4.29
CA HIS A 60 -0.33 -6.13 3.48
C HIS A 60 0.47 -5.04 4.18
N ILE A 61 0.78 -5.22 5.47
CA ILE A 61 1.45 -4.18 6.26
C ILE A 61 2.79 -4.59 6.85
N GLY A 62 3.22 -5.83 6.63
CA GLY A 62 4.36 -6.39 7.37
C GLY A 62 5.68 -5.67 7.15
N ALA A 63 5.91 -5.03 6.01
CA ALA A 63 7.15 -4.31 5.74
C ALA A 63 7.03 -2.80 5.97
N VAL A 64 5.86 -2.29 6.34
CA VAL A 64 5.64 -0.84 6.46
C VAL A 64 6.66 -0.20 7.39
N ARG A 65 6.81 -0.75 8.60
CA ARG A 65 7.70 -0.14 9.60
C ARG A 65 9.13 -0.04 9.10
N ALA A 66 9.61 -1.07 8.42
CA ALA A 66 10.98 -1.11 7.92
C ALA A 66 11.22 -0.13 6.77
N LEU A 67 10.17 0.19 6.01
CA LEU A 67 10.28 1.06 4.84
C LEU A 67 10.00 2.53 5.13
N MET A 68 9.36 2.83 6.26
CA MET A 68 9.00 4.22 6.61
C MET A 68 10.22 5.07 6.89
N THR A 69 10.19 6.31 6.39
CA THR A 69 11.13 7.36 6.77
C THR A 69 10.31 8.58 7.21
N PRO A 70 10.94 9.61 7.80
CA PRO A 70 10.19 10.82 8.17
C PRO A 70 9.48 11.49 6.99
N GLU A 71 9.94 11.25 5.75
CA GLU A 71 9.33 11.84 4.56
C GLU A 71 8.26 10.96 3.93
N THR A 72 8.10 9.72 4.40
CA THR A 72 7.14 8.79 3.80
C THR A 72 5.76 8.99 4.42
N GLU A 73 4.74 9.22 3.58
CA GLU A 73 3.37 9.21 4.06
C GLU A 73 2.84 7.79 4.12
N LEU A 74 2.05 7.50 5.14
CA LEU A 74 1.36 6.22 5.27
C LEU A 74 -0.14 6.47 5.17
N VAL A 75 -0.78 5.90 4.15
CA VAL A 75 -2.16 6.20 3.78
C VAL A 75 -3.02 4.96 3.92
N ILE A 76 -4.15 5.10 4.61
CA ILE A 76 -5.12 4.02 4.80
C ILE A 76 -6.49 4.63 5.00
N HIS A 77 -7.55 3.88 4.67
CA HIS A 77 -8.91 4.32 4.96
C HIS A 77 -9.12 4.43 6.45
N VAL A 78 -9.92 5.42 6.86
CA VAL A 78 -10.12 5.73 8.27
C VAL A 78 -10.65 4.53 9.07
N GLN A 79 -11.48 3.68 8.46
CA GLN A 79 -12.06 2.53 9.16
C GLN A 79 -11.07 1.39 9.39
N ASP A 80 -9.99 1.32 8.61
CA ASP A 80 -8.96 0.29 8.80
C ASP A 80 -7.76 0.79 9.60
N ALA A 81 -7.67 2.09 9.86
CA ALA A 81 -6.52 2.65 10.57
C ALA A 81 -6.25 1.96 11.92
N PRO A 82 -7.26 1.59 12.73
CA PRO A 82 -6.99 0.91 14.01
C PRO A 82 -6.30 -0.45 13.85
N MET A 83 -6.43 -1.09 12.69
CA MET A 83 -5.81 -2.41 12.47
C MET A 83 -4.29 -2.33 12.49
N LEU A 84 -3.71 -1.17 12.18
CA LEU A 84 -2.25 -1.03 12.11
C LEU A 84 -1.56 -1.35 13.42
N SER A 85 -2.19 -1.04 14.54
CA SER A 85 -1.61 -1.27 15.87
C SER A 85 -2.25 -2.42 16.62
N ASN A 86 -3.17 -3.17 16.01
CA ASN A 86 -3.96 -4.18 16.70
C ASN A 86 -3.79 -5.55 16.04
N PRO A 87 -2.93 -6.43 16.61
CA PRO A 87 -2.70 -7.76 16.00
C PRO A 87 -3.95 -8.63 15.92
N GLN A 88 -4.94 -8.42 16.78
CA GLN A 88 -6.18 -9.18 16.67
C GLN A 88 -7.01 -8.72 15.48
N GLU A 89 -7.11 -7.41 15.26
CA GLU A 89 -7.90 -6.89 14.15
C GLU A 89 -7.21 -7.11 12.81
N ASN A 90 -5.87 -7.06 12.77
CA ASN A 90 -5.16 -7.30 11.51
C ASN A 90 -4.87 -8.80 11.29
N ALA A 91 -5.32 -9.65 12.21
CA ALA A 91 -5.24 -11.11 12.14
C ALA A 91 -3.84 -11.68 12.31
N SER A 92 -2.83 -10.87 12.64
CA SER A 92 -1.46 -11.38 12.80
C SER A 92 -1.33 -12.30 14.01
N PHE A 93 -2.19 -12.14 15.01
CA PHE A 93 -2.11 -13.03 16.18
C PHE A 93 -2.31 -14.50 15.79
N LEU A 94 -3.04 -14.78 14.72
CA LEU A 94 -3.27 -16.14 14.21
C LEU A 94 -1.99 -16.74 13.62
N MET A 95 -1.01 -15.92 13.30
CA MET A 95 0.23 -16.37 12.67
C MET A 95 1.35 -16.59 13.68
N GLY A 96 1.06 -16.47 14.97
CA GLY A 96 2.02 -16.76 16.04
C GLY A 96 2.98 -15.63 16.34
N ALA A 97 3.02 -14.58 15.55
CA ALA A 97 3.89 -13.42 15.78
C ALA A 97 3.10 -12.15 15.46
N PRO A 98 2.98 -11.22 16.41
CA PRO A 98 2.22 -10.00 16.15
C PRO A 98 2.93 -9.11 15.13
N VAL A 99 2.14 -8.55 14.22
CA VAL A 99 2.60 -7.59 13.22
C VAL A 99 1.88 -6.27 13.45
N THR A 100 2.64 -5.19 13.53
CA THR A 100 2.06 -3.85 13.64
C THR A 100 2.79 -2.90 12.71
N ALA A 101 2.15 -1.77 12.41
CA ALA A 101 2.72 -0.70 11.62
C ALA A 101 2.63 0.60 12.40
N PRO A 102 3.42 1.62 12.00
CA PRO A 102 3.29 2.95 12.61
C PRO A 102 1.90 3.53 12.36
N GLU A 103 1.56 4.57 13.09
CA GLU A 103 0.31 5.27 12.90
C GLU A 103 0.27 5.89 11.51
N ALA A 104 -0.90 5.84 10.85
CA ALA A 104 -1.05 6.42 9.54
C ALA A 104 -0.87 7.94 9.59
N THR A 105 -0.24 8.50 8.57
CA THR A 105 -0.06 9.95 8.46
C THR A 105 -1.19 10.60 7.70
N LYS A 106 -1.95 9.83 6.92
CA LYS A 106 -3.09 10.35 6.16
C LYS A 106 -4.21 9.32 6.14
N LEU A 107 -5.39 9.72 6.58
CA LEU A 107 -6.60 8.90 6.54
C LEU A 107 -7.44 9.32 5.35
N VAL A 108 -8.00 8.35 4.63
CA VAL A 108 -8.76 8.65 3.42
C VAL A 108 -10.17 8.09 3.49
N HIS A 109 -11.03 8.64 2.64
CA HIS A 109 -12.44 8.28 2.49
C HIS A 109 -12.75 8.12 1.00
N GLU A 110 -13.96 7.65 0.70
CA GLU A 110 -14.44 7.53 -0.68
C GLU A 110 -14.26 8.85 -1.43
N GLY A 111 -13.67 8.75 -2.62
CA GLY A 111 -13.53 9.88 -3.52
C GLY A 111 -12.35 10.79 -3.24
N ASP A 112 -11.61 10.57 -2.14
CA ASP A 112 -10.41 11.36 -1.86
C ASP A 112 -9.36 11.11 -2.92
N THR A 113 -8.44 12.07 -3.07
CA THR A 113 -7.26 11.89 -3.92
C THR A 113 -6.01 11.92 -3.06
N VAL A 114 -5.02 11.15 -3.49
CA VAL A 114 -3.70 11.11 -2.87
C VAL A 114 -2.68 11.42 -3.95
N THR A 115 -1.86 12.43 -3.72
CA THR A 115 -0.79 12.79 -4.65
C THR A 115 0.55 12.62 -3.97
N ALA A 116 1.42 11.82 -4.57
CA ALA A 116 2.76 11.57 -4.07
C ALA A 116 3.66 11.20 -5.24
N ALA A 117 4.91 11.60 -5.20
CA ALA A 117 5.89 11.29 -6.24
C ALA A 117 5.41 11.70 -7.64
N GLY A 118 4.62 12.77 -7.72
CA GLY A 118 4.06 13.23 -8.98
C GLY A 118 2.90 12.40 -9.52
N LEU A 119 2.43 11.42 -8.75
CA LEU A 119 1.32 10.53 -9.15
C LEU A 119 0.09 10.87 -8.33
N THR A 120 -1.08 10.90 -8.97
CA THR A 120 -2.34 11.19 -8.29
C THR A 120 -3.25 9.97 -8.38
N PHE A 121 -3.68 9.50 -7.22
CA PHE A 121 -4.56 8.36 -7.09
C PHE A 121 -5.92 8.79 -6.58
N THR A 122 -6.97 8.17 -7.10
CA THR A 122 -8.34 8.34 -6.57
C THR A 122 -8.66 7.15 -5.68
N VAL A 123 -9.23 7.43 -4.51
CA VAL A 123 -9.61 6.40 -3.53
C VAL A 123 -11.03 5.96 -3.81
N LEU A 124 -11.23 4.66 -4.02
CA LEU A 124 -12.55 4.06 -4.18
C LEU A 124 -12.78 3.14 -2.99
N HIS A 125 -13.77 3.47 -2.17
CA HIS A 125 -14.10 2.67 -0.98
C HIS A 125 -14.87 1.43 -1.41
N THR A 126 -14.32 0.25 -1.11
CA THR A 126 -14.88 -1.03 -1.51
C THR A 126 -14.96 -1.94 -0.28
N PRO A 127 -15.83 -1.62 0.69
CA PRO A 127 -15.91 -2.41 1.92
C PRO A 127 -16.36 -3.83 1.62
N GLY A 128 -15.92 -4.76 2.45
CA GLY A 128 -16.25 -6.17 2.29
C GLY A 128 -15.23 -7.02 2.96
N HIS A 129 -14.04 -7.15 2.37
CA HIS A 129 -12.95 -7.91 2.98
C HIS A 129 -12.60 -7.33 4.35
N THR A 130 -12.48 -5.99 4.44
CA THR A 130 -12.51 -5.26 5.70
C THR A 130 -13.45 -4.07 5.53
N ALA A 131 -13.82 -3.45 6.66
CA ALA A 131 -14.70 -2.29 6.62
C ALA A 131 -14.08 -1.12 5.86
N GLY A 132 -12.76 -0.99 5.91
CA GLY A 132 -12.03 0.08 5.26
C GLY A 132 -11.26 -0.32 4.01
N SER A 133 -11.61 -1.45 3.38
CA SER A 133 -10.95 -1.84 2.14
C SER A 133 -11.20 -0.80 1.06
N VAL A 134 -10.13 -0.44 0.35
CA VAL A 134 -10.21 0.53 -0.74
C VAL A 134 -9.43 0.03 -1.95
N CYS A 135 -9.73 0.63 -3.09
CA CYS A 135 -8.94 0.52 -4.30
C CYS A 135 -8.32 1.88 -4.59
N TYR A 136 -7.15 1.88 -5.20
CA TYR A 136 -6.49 3.10 -5.65
C TYR A 136 -6.45 3.09 -7.16
N GLN A 137 -6.97 4.15 -7.78
CA GLN A 137 -7.03 4.25 -9.23
C GLN A 137 -6.11 5.35 -9.73
N ILE A 138 -5.29 5.01 -10.70
CA ILE A 138 -4.46 5.99 -11.41
C ILE A 138 -4.57 5.69 -12.91
N GLY A 139 -5.12 6.66 -13.67
CA GLY A 139 -5.41 6.42 -15.07
C GLY A 139 -6.33 5.24 -15.25
N GLU A 140 -5.92 4.28 -16.04
CA GLU A 140 -6.70 3.06 -16.28
C GLU A 140 -6.35 1.90 -15.36
N LYS A 141 -5.43 2.12 -14.41
CA LYS A 141 -5.00 1.07 -13.47
C LYS A 141 -5.77 1.18 -12.18
N LEU A 142 -6.17 0.02 -11.65
CA LEU A 142 -6.91 -0.07 -10.41
C LEU A 142 -6.22 -1.08 -9.50
N PHE A 143 -5.76 -0.62 -8.35
CA PHE A 143 -5.05 -1.45 -7.38
C PHE A 143 -6.01 -1.82 -6.25
N THR A 144 -6.26 -3.13 -6.13
CA THR A 144 -7.14 -3.72 -5.11
C THR A 144 -6.33 -4.73 -4.32
N LEU A 145 -7.00 -5.66 -3.63
CA LEU A 145 -6.34 -6.79 -3.00
C LEU A 145 -5.56 -7.61 -4.04
N SER A 146 -6.03 -7.59 -5.29
CA SER A 146 -5.30 -8.11 -6.44
C SER A 146 -5.41 -7.10 -7.56
N LEU A 147 -4.37 -7.03 -8.39
CA LEU A 147 -4.33 -6.06 -9.47
C LEU A 147 -5.43 -6.35 -10.49
N ILE A 148 -6.18 -5.32 -10.84
CA ILE A 148 -7.14 -5.38 -11.92
C ILE A 148 -6.74 -4.34 -12.95
N HIS A 149 -6.46 -4.80 -14.17
CA HIS A 149 -6.23 -3.91 -15.29
C HIS A 149 -7.56 -3.62 -15.95
N ILE A 150 -7.90 -2.34 -16.00
CA ILE A 150 -9.07 -1.91 -16.76
C ILE A 150 -8.53 -1.49 -18.12
N SER A 151 -8.49 -2.46 -19.02
CA SER A 151 -8.03 -2.17 -20.38
C SER A 151 -9.12 -1.48 -21.15
N GLU A 152 -8.73 -0.57 -22.00
CA GLU A 152 -9.69 0.03 -22.89
C GLU A 152 -10.21 -1.00 -23.87
N PRO A 153 -11.51 -1.02 -24.10
CA PRO A 153 -12.06 -1.89 -25.10
C PRO A 153 -11.54 -1.54 -26.49
#